data_ca623622d84b7da8f3f3fd87cecbce43
#
_entry.id   ca623622d84b7da8f3f3fd87cecbce43
#
_cell.length_a   1.000
_cell.length_b   1.000
_cell.length_c   1.000
_cell.angle_alpha   90.00
_cell.angle_beta   90.00
_cell.angle_gamma   90.00
#
_symmetry.space_group_name_H-M   'P 1'
#
loop_
_entity.id
_entity.type
_entity.pdbx_description
1 polymer ?
#
loop_
_entity_poly.entity_id
_entity_poly.type
_entity_poly.pdbx_seq_one_letter_code
_entity_poly.pdbx_strand_id
1 'polypeptide(L)'
;MKAIVYSQTGDPSVLELVDRPVTEPGAGEVRVRIVVSGVNPTDWKSRRGAAPGEALPFEDVVPGQDGAGIVEAVGAGVQNVAVGDRVWLALAAYQRAHSGTAQEFSVLPADRVFALPANASFDQGASLGVPAVTAYRALTVAEDGPRRLHPGALAGKVVLVAGGAGAVGHAAIQLARWAGASVITTVSGPAKAALATAAGAQHVLTYTDSDIVDQIRQIAPEGVDQIVEVAPAQNSQLDLAVIRNRGSIAVYANNGGDQMTLDVRKHFSLNVRYQFLLLYTVGADVIRAAAEDINAALTDGALTVGEEAGLPLHRVDLAHTADAHALVEGGAVGKVLIDVSL
;
A
#
# COMPACT_ATOMS: atom_id res chain seq x y z
N MET A 1 -10.14 13.41 23.39
CA MET A 1 -9.57 12.24 22.72
C MET A 1 -8.06 12.36 22.64
N LYS A 2 -7.36 11.24 22.69
CA LYS A 2 -5.92 11.19 22.47
C LYS A 2 -5.61 11.21 20.96
N ALA A 3 -4.55 11.95 20.58
CA ALA A 3 -4.06 12.03 19.22
C ALA A 3 -2.53 12.24 19.22
N ILE A 4 -1.88 11.73 18.20
CA ILE A 4 -0.50 12.07 17.89
C ILE A 4 -0.49 13.23 16.90
N VAL A 5 0.34 14.24 17.19
CA VAL A 5 0.51 15.40 16.30
C VAL A 5 1.98 15.71 16.09
N TYR A 6 2.29 16.44 15.03
CA TYR A 6 3.57 17.10 14.82
C TYR A 6 3.34 18.46 14.16
N SER A 7 4.15 19.46 14.54
CA SER A 7 4.02 20.85 14.10
C SER A 7 5.17 21.32 13.23
N GLN A 8 6.19 20.50 13.09
CA GLN A 8 7.37 20.73 12.26
C GLN A 8 7.90 19.42 11.72
N THR A 9 8.62 19.47 10.62
CA THR A 9 9.29 18.30 10.07
C THR A 9 10.51 17.91 10.92
N GLY A 10 10.88 16.64 10.93
CA GLY A 10 12.03 16.18 11.69
C GLY A 10 12.12 14.66 11.82
N ASP A 11 12.87 14.21 12.84
CA ASP A 11 12.97 12.81 13.24
C ASP A 11 11.72 12.35 14.02
N PRO A 12 11.58 11.08 14.40
CA PRO A 12 10.41 10.58 15.12
C PRO A 12 10.04 11.35 16.41
N SER A 13 10.99 12.04 17.04
CA SER A 13 10.77 12.77 18.31
C SER A 13 9.86 14.01 18.16
N VAL A 14 9.56 14.44 16.93
CA VAL A 14 8.60 15.55 16.69
C VAL A 14 7.15 15.10 16.87
N LEU A 15 6.90 13.79 17.04
CA LEU A 15 5.56 13.23 17.25
C LEU A 15 5.20 13.31 18.74
N GLU A 16 4.14 14.02 19.05
CA GLU A 16 3.69 14.27 20.42
C GLU A 16 2.28 13.73 20.65
N LEU A 17 2.07 13.07 21.81
CA LEU A 17 0.76 12.65 22.26
C LEU A 17 0.07 13.81 22.96
N VAL A 18 -1.09 14.22 22.45
CA VAL A 18 -1.88 15.34 22.96
C VAL A 18 -3.33 14.97 23.21
N ASP A 19 -4.00 15.77 24.05
CA ASP A 19 -5.45 15.75 24.19
C ASP A 19 -6.11 16.76 23.24
N ARG A 20 -7.10 16.31 22.48
CA ARG A 20 -7.87 17.13 21.54
C ARG A 20 -9.38 16.98 21.77
N PRO A 21 -10.19 17.99 21.44
CA PRO A 21 -11.65 17.81 21.41
C PRO A 21 -12.04 16.80 20.32
N VAL A 22 -13.13 16.08 20.53
CA VAL A 22 -13.75 15.26 19.49
C VAL A 22 -14.51 16.19 18.54
N THR A 23 -14.25 16.07 17.25
CA THR A 23 -14.87 16.89 16.21
C THR A 23 -16.09 16.17 15.62
N GLU A 24 -17.18 16.90 15.38
CA GLU A 24 -18.35 16.38 14.66
C GLU A 24 -18.12 16.37 13.15
N PRO A 25 -18.62 15.35 12.42
CA PRO A 25 -18.47 15.29 10.98
C PRO A 25 -19.36 16.31 10.27
N GLY A 26 -18.82 17.05 9.34
CA GLY A 26 -19.55 17.93 8.43
C GLY A 26 -20.33 17.15 7.36
N ALA A 27 -21.01 17.87 6.45
CA ALA A 27 -21.69 17.25 5.32
C ALA A 27 -20.69 16.46 4.44
N GLY A 28 -21.03 15.21 4.12
CA GLY A 28 -20.17 14.30 3.34
C GLY A 28 -19.00 13.71 4.12
N GLU A 29 -18.91 13.93 5.44
CA GLU A 29 -17.85 13.39 6.28
C GLU A 29 -18.37 12.30 7.24
N VAL A 30 -17.44 11.48 7.72
CA VAL A 30 -17.67 10.38 8.64
C VAL A 30 -16.70 10.51 9.81
N ARG A 31 -17.18 10.34 11.04
CA ARG A 31 -16.33 10.13 12.21
C ARG A 31 -16.17 8.64 12.44
N VAL A 32 -14.92 8.19 12.45
CA VAL A 32 -14.57 6.80 12.71
C VAL A 32 -13.77 6.71 14.01
N ARG A 33 -14.20 5.86 14.92
CA ARG A 33 -13.40 5.44 16.07
C ARG A 33 -12.37 4.44 15.58
N ILE A 34 -11.11 4.85 15.63
CA ILE A 34 -10.00 4.04 15.14
C ILE A 34 -9.69 2.93 16.14
N VAL A 35 -9.62 1.71 15.66
CA VAL A 35 -9.17 0.54 16.44
C VAL A 35 -7.69 0.29 16.17
N VAL A 36 -7.30 0.26 14.89
CA VAL A 36 -5.93 0.02 14.46
C VAL A 36 -5.55 1.05 13.39
N SER A 37 -4.40 1.69 13.53
CA SER A 37 -3.79 2.55 12.52
C SER A 37 -2.61 1.84 11.86
N GLY A 38 -2.48 1.95 10.55
CA GLY A 38 -1.40 1.30 9.78
C GLY A 38 -0.36 2.30 9.29
N VAL A 39 0.90 2.10 9.65
CA VAL A 39 2.01 2.98 9.25
C VAL A 39 2.60 2.56 7.92
N ASN A 40 2.90 3.54 7.07
CA ASN A 40 3.48 3.38 5.73
C ASN A 40 4.74 4.23 5.55
N PRO A 41 5.59 3.94 4.55
CA PRO A 41 6.73 4.81 4.23
C PRO A 41 6.35 6.26 3.96
N THR A 42 5.17 6.53 3.40
CA THR A 42 4.68 7.87 3.15
C THR A 42 4.47 8.68 4.44
N ASP A 43 4.08 8.04 5.55
CA ASP A 43 3.83 8.71 6.83
C ASP A 43 5.12 9.28 7.41
N TRP A 44 6.19 8.47 7.48
CA TRP A 44 7.47 8.97 7.97
C TRP A 44 8.15 9.94 6.99
N LYS A 45 7.99 9.75 5.66
CA LYS A 45 8.52 10.68 4.66
C LYS A 45 7.88 12.06 4.80
N SER A 46 6.55 12.11 5.00
CA SER A 46 5.83 13.37 5.24
C SER A 46 6.26 14.04 6.55
N ARG A 47 6.39 13.27 7.64
CA ARG A 47 6.87 13.76 8.92
C ARG A 47 8.31 14.28 8.83
N ARG A 48 9.20 13.55 8.11
CA ARG A 48 10.60 13.92 7.96
C ARG A 48 10.78 15.20 7.14
N GLY A 49 9.93 15.40 6.11
CA GLY A 49 10.05 16.54 5.18
C GLY A 49 11.33 16.53 4.35
N ALA A 50 11.61 17.62 3.67
CA ALA A 50 12.85 17.82 2.91
C ALA A 50 14.02 18.22 3.82
N ALA A 51 13.75 18.99 4.88
CA ALA A 51 14.72 19.35 5.91
C ALA A 51 14.07 19.37 7.31
N PRO A 52 14.83 19.07 8.38
CA PRO A 52 14.33 19.17 9.74
C PRO A 52 13.96 20.62 10.12
N GLY A 53 12.85 20.78 10.87
CA GLY A 53 12.41 22.06 11.38
C GLY A 53 11.67 22.94 10.36
N GLU A 54 11.36 22.43 9.17
CA GLU A 54 10.48 23.14 8.25
C GLU A 54 9.08 23.27 8.84
N ALA A 55 8.51 24.47 8.73
CA ALA A 55 7.13 24.72 9.12
C ALA A 55 6.17 23.96 8.19
N LEU A 56 5.15 23.35 8.78
CA LEU A 56 4.09 22.71 8.02
C LEU A 56 3.10 23.75 7.49
N PRO A 57 2.34 23.42 6.42
CA PRO A 57 1.28 24.30 5.93
C PRO A 57 0.09 24.43 6.91
N PHE A 58 0.10 23.66 8.00
CA PHE A 58 -0.91 23.64 9.05
C PHE A 58 -0.23 23.78 10.42
N GLU A 59 -0.96 24.22 11.42
CA GLU A 59 -0.45 24.44 12.78
C GLU A 59 0.02 23.13 13.43
N ASP A 60 -0.71 22.04 13.23
CA ASP A 60 -0.34 20.67 13.61
C ASP A 60 -0.94 19.66 12.63
N VAL A 61 -0.34 18.49 12.54
CA VAL A 61 -0.78 17.41 11.65
C VAL A 61 -0.87 16.10 12.42
N VAL A 62 -1.98 15.39 12.25
CA VAL A 62 -2.15 14.01 12.71
C VAL A 62 -1.68 13.07 11.60
N PRO A 63 -0.67 12.21 11.82
CA PRO A 63 -0.19 11.26 10.81
C PRO A 63 -1.12 10.05 10.66
N GLY A 64 -0.85 9.25 9.61
CA GLY A 64 -1.51 7.97 9.35
C GLY A 64 -2.49 8.04 8.18
N GLN A 65 -2.12 7.37 7.09
CA GLN A 65 -2.95 7.28 5.87
C GLN A 65 -3.94 6.13 5.94
N ASP A 66 -3.60 5.06 6.66
CA ASP A 66 -4.34 3.81 6.72
C ASP A 66 -4.87 3.56 8.13
N GLY A 67 -6.03 2.95 8.23
CA GLY A 67 -6.58 2.52 9.51
C GLY A 67 -7.83 1.66 9.33
N ALA A 68 -8.30 1.12 10.45
CA ALA A 68 -9.56 0.42 10.52
C ALA A 68 -10.25 0.72 11.84
N GLY A 69 -11.58 0.73 11.83
CA GLY A 69 -12.34 1.09 13.01
C GLY A 69 -13.84 0.92 12.81
N ILE A 70 -14.60 1.67 13.62
CA ILE A 70 -16.06 1.62 13.66
C ILE A 70 -16.60 3.04 13.43
N VAL A 71 -17.57 3.16 12.54
CA VAL A 71 -18.27 4.42 12.28
C VAL A 71 -19.05 4.84 13.52
N GLU A 72 -18.77 6.03 14.03
CA GLU A 72 -19.45 6.59 15.20
C GLU A 72 -20.48 7.66 14.88
N ALA A 73 -20.22 8.44 13.83
CA ALA A 73 -21.16 9.45 13.36
C ALA A 73 -21.01 9.65 11.86
N VAL A 74 -22.08 10.05 11.21
CA VAL A 74 -22.12 10.37 9.78
C VAL A 74 -22.72 11.76 9.59
N GLY A 75 -22.08 12.55 8.73
CA GLY A 75 -22.57 13.85 8.33
C GLY A 75 -23.69 13.76 7.30
N ALA A 76 -24.35 14.87 7.03
CA ALA A 76 -25.42 14.94 6.06
C ALA A 76 -24.94 14.50 4.66
N GLY A 77 -25.76 13.72 3.95
CA GLY A 77 -25.47 13.26 2.56
C GLY A 77 -24.59 12.01 2.45
N VAL A 78 -24.08 11.45 3.54
CA VAL A 78 -23.35 10.18 3.53
C VAL A 78 -24.32 9.03 3.29
N GLN A 79 -23.99 8.14 2.33
CA GLN A 79 -24.85 7.00 1.94
C GLN A 79 -24.11 5.67 1.88
N ASN A 80 -22.78 5.68 1.88
CA ASN A 80 -21.96 4.47 1.68
C ASN A 80 -21.65 3.71 2.97
N VAL A 81 -21.85 4.32 4.15
CA VAL A 81 -21.64 3.72 5.48
C VAL A 81 -22.64 4.26 6.48
N ALA A 82 -22.88 3.51 7.57
CA ALA A 82 -23.78 3.85 8.66
C ALA A 82 -23.09 3.71 10.01
N VAL A 83 -23.66 4.34 11.05
CA VAL A 83 -23.16 4.20 12.43
C VAL A 83 -23.18 2.73 12.85
N GLY A 84 -22.07 2.27 13.42
CA GLY A 84 -21.85 0.89 13.82
C GLY A 84 -21.12 0.03 12.78
N ASP A 85 -20.99 0.49 11.53
CA ASP A 85 -20.28 -0.25 10.50
C ASP A 85 -18.79 -0.38 10.83
N ARG A 86 -18.25 -1.58 10.61
CA ARG A 86 -16.81 -1.83 10.58
C ARG A 86 -16.25 -1.34 9.26
N VAL A 87 -15.19 -0.55 9.32
CA VAL A 87 -14.62 0.10 8.12
C VAL A 87 -13.11 0.03 8.11
N TRP A 88 -12.53 0.13 6.91
CA TRP A 88 -11.14 0.46 6.69
C TRP A 88 -11.01 1.79 5.93
N LEU A 89 -9.88 2.45 6.10
CA LEU A 89 -9.61 3.80 5.64
C LEU A 89 -8.42 3.82 4.69
N ALA A 90 -8.51 4.67 3.68
CA ALA A 90 -7.39 4.95 2.79
C ALA A 90 -7.21 6.44 2.61
N LEU A 91 -5.95 6.89 2.57
CA LEU A 91 -5.56 8.29 2.34
C LEU A 91 -6.14 9.25 3.38
N ALA A 92 -6.33 8.82 4.62
CA ALA A 92 -7.00 9.61 5.66
C ALA A 92 -6.34 10.98 5.89
N ALA A 93 -5.02 11.03 6.02
CA ALA A 93 -4.26 12.27 6.24
C ALA A 93 -3.96 13.08 4.96
N TYR A 94 -4.28 12.56 3.76
CA TYR A 94 -3.89 13.23 2.53
C TYR A 94 -4.62 14.58 2.36
N GLN A 95 -3.85 15.68 2.32
CA GLN A 95 -4.33 17.07 2.24
C GLN A 95 -5.28 17.47 3.38
N ARG A 96 -5.18 16.79 4.54
CA ARG A 96 -6.01 17.06 5.72
C ARG A 96 -5.17 16.92 6.99
N ALA A 97 -4.97 18.04 7.66
CA ALA A 97 -4.10 18.11 8.83
C ALA A 97 -4.57 17.18 9.99
N HIS A 98 -5.88 17.06 10.20
CA HIS A 98 -6.44 16.44 11.40
C HIS A 98 -7.20 15.15 11.13
N SER A 99 -7.15 14.60 9.91
CA SER A 99 -7.88 13.38 9.55
C SER A 99 -7.03 12.10 9.59
N GLY A 100 -5.76 12.18 9.97
CA GLY A 100 -4.90 11.00 10.09
C GLY A 100 -5.43 9.99 11.11
N THR A 101 -4.94 8.76 11.04
CA THR A 101 -5.46 7.63 11.83
C THR A 101 -4.72 7.40 13.15
N ALA A 102 -3.63 8.12 13.43
CA ALA A 102 -2.93 8.05 14.72
C ALA A 102 -3.65 8.86 15.81
N GLN A 103 -4.95 8.62 16.00
CA GLN A 103 -5.82 9.24 17.00
C GLN A 103 -7.06 8.39 17.27
N GLU A 104 -7.72 8.59 18.41
CA GLU A 104 -8.89 7.79 18.78
C GLU A 104 -10.08 7.96 17.83
N PHE A 105 -10.31 9.18 17.32
CA PHE A 105 -11.40 9.49 16.38
C PHE A 105 -10.86 10.29 15.21
N SER A 106 -11.11 9.81 14.00
CA SER A 106 -10.78 10.52 12.77
C SER A 106 -12.06 10.99 12.07
N VAL A 107 -12.09 12.27 11.63
CA VAL A 107 -13.15 12.81 10.78
C VAL A 107 -12.59 13.01 9.38
N LEU A 108 -13.20 12.35 8.40
CA LEU A 108 -12.68 12.34 7.03
C LEU A 108 -13.82 12.20 6.00
N PRO A 109 -13.57 12.53 4.71
CA PRO A 109 -14.56 12.38 3.66
C PRO A 109 -15.03 10.92 3.52
N ALA A 110 -16.32 10.74 3.30
CA ALA A 110 -16.93 9.42 3.17
C ALA A 110 -16.36 8.57 2.01
N ASP A 111 -15.80 9.19 0.98
CA ASP A 111 -15.14 8.51 -0.15
C ASP A 111 -13.78 7.90 0.19
N ARG A 112 -13.29 8.10 1.42
CA ARG A 112 -12.07 7.48 1.99
C ARG A 112 -12.39 6.40 3.02
N VAL A 113 -13.66 6.09 3.23
CA VAL A 113 -14.17 5.14 4.23
C VAL A 113 -14.89 4.01 3.50
N PHE A 114 -14.41 2.78 3.69
CA PHE A 114 -14.87 1.60 2.99
C PHE A 114 -15.33 0.53 3.99
N ALA A 115 -16.45 -0.12 3.72
CA ALA A 115 -16.94 -1.21 4.55
C ALA A 115 -15.89 -2.32 4.66
N LEU A 116 -15.61 -2.79 5.88
CA LEU A 116 -14.74 -3.93 6.13
C LEU A 116 -15.59 -5.20 6.17
N PRO A 117 -15.35 -6.20 5.30
CA PRO A 117 -16.08 -7.45 5.30
C PRO A 117 -16.11 -8.12 6.70
N ALA A 118 -17.20 -8.81 7.02
CA ALA A 118 -17.41 -9.38 8.36
C ALA A 118 -16.33 -10.42 8.74
N ASN A 119 -15.80 -11.13 7.77
CA ASN A 119 -14.72 -12.12 7.95
C ASN A 119 -13.31 -11.50 8.03
N ALA A 120 -13.16 -10.19 7.80
CA ALA A 120 -11.87 -9.53 7.89
C ALA A 120 -11.62 -8.92 9.27
N SER A 121 -10.39 -8.95 9.76
CA SER A 121 -9.96 -8.31 11.00
C SER A 121 -9.65 -6.83 10.80
N PHE A 122 -9.59 -6.04 11.90
CA PHE A 122 -9.12 -4.66 11.83
C PHE A 122 -7.64 -4.56 11.42
N ASP A 123 -6.83 -5.58 11.74
CA ASP A 123 -5.43 -5.64 11.29
C ASP A 123 -5.34 -5.75 9.77
N GLN A 124 -6.18 -6.62 9.17
CA GLN A 124 -6.31 -6.65 7.72
C GLN A 124 -6.74 -5.29 7.18
N GLY A 125 -7.81 -4.70 7.74
CA GLY A 125 -8.30 -3.38 7.33
C GLY A 125 -7.22 -2.29 7.36
N ALA A 126 -6.45 -2.20 8.46
CA ALA A 126 -5.37 -1.23 8.63
C ALA A 126 -4.13 -1.51 7.74
N SER A 127 -4.10 -2.65 7.07
CA SER A 127 -3.03 -3.05 6.14
C SER A 127 -3.39 -2.85 4.67
N LEU A 128 -4.62 -2.37 4.35
CA LEU A 128 -5.12 -2.29 2.96
C LEU A 128 -4.81 -0.95 2.28
N GLY A 129 -5.10 0.15 2.91
CA GLY A 129 -5.17 1.49 2.32
C GLY A 129 -4.09 1.77 1.28
N VAL A 130 -2.96 2.29 1.68
CA VAL A 130 -1.85 2.57 0.74
C VAL A 130 -1.33 1.29 0.07
N PRO A 131 -1.04 0.17 0.77
CA PRO A 131 -0.43 -0.99 0.13
C PRO A 131 -1.32 -1.69 -0.89
N ALA A 132 -2.54 -2.08 -0.51
CA ALA A 132 -3.39 -2.89 -1.38
C ALA A 132 -3.97 -2.07 -2.54
N VAL A 133 -4.32 -0.79 -2.31
CA VAL A 133 -4.81 0.09 -3.39
C VAL A 133 -3.69 0.42 -4.38
N THR A 134 -2.44 0.60 -3.92
CA THR A 134 -1.28 0.74 -4.81
C THR A 134 -1.05 -0.52 -5.64
N ALA A 135 -1.08 -1.69 -5.00
CA ALA A 135 -0.95 -2.98 -5.68
C ALA A 135 -2.07 -3.20 -6.72
N TYR A 136 -3.32 -2.92 -6.33
CA TYR A 136 -4.47 -2.96 -7.25
C TYR A 136 -4.24 -2.06 -8.47
N ARG A 137 -3.87 -0.80 -8.22
CA ARG A 137 -3.61 0.13 -9.32
C ARG A 137 -2.48 -0.35 -10.22
N ALA A 138 -1.39 -0.84 -9.64
CA ALA A 138 -0.29 -1.40 -10.42
C ALA A 138 -0.73 -2.56 -11.33
N LEU A 139 -1.65 -3.41 -10.86
CA LEU A 139 -2.17 -4.54 -11.64
C LEU A 139 -3.23 -4.16 -12.68
N THR A 140 -3.79 -2.95 -12.63
CA THR A 140 -4.87 -2.48 -13.52
C THR A 140 -4.47 -1.34 -14.45
N VAL A 141 -3.17 -1.01 -14.57
CA VAL A 141 -2.69 0.08 -15.43
C VAL A 141 -2.36 -0.34 -16.86
N ALA A 142 -2.17 -1.64 -17.11
CA ALA A 142 -1.79 -2.12 -18.43
C ALA A 142 -2.89 -1.80 -19.46
N GLU A 143 -2.52 -1.22 -20.61
CA GLU A 143 -3.47 -0.87 -21.67
C GLU A 143 -4.24 -2.10 -22.17
N ASP A 144 -3.54 -3.24 -22.28
CA ASP A 144 -4.11 -4.51 -22.71
C ASP A 144 -4.53 -5.39 -21.51
N GLY A 145 -4.59 -4.81 -20.30
CA GLY A 145 -4.91 -5.50 -19.04
C GLY A 145 -6.35 -5.23 -18.58
N PRO A 146 -6.73 -5.86 -17.46
CA PRO A 146 -8.05 -5.63 -16.87
C PRO A 146 -8.14 -4.23 -16.25
N ARG A 147 -9.30 -3.60 -16.31
CA ARG A 147 -9.61 -2.37 -15.57
C ARG A 147 -10.11 -2.64 -14.16
N ARG A 148 -10.55 -3.85 -13.87
CA ARG A 148 -11.05 -4.34 -12.58
C ARG A 148 -10.43 -5.70 -12.31
N LEU A 149 -10.19 -6.00 -11.01
CA LEU A 149 -9.73 -7.32 -10.59
C LEU A 149 -10.90 -8.17 -10.10
N HIS A 150 -10.90 -9.41 -10.52
CA HIS A 150 -11.82 -10.46 -10.08
C HIS A 150 -11.17 -11.82 -10.40
N PRO A 151 -11.67 -12.94 -9.87
CA PRO A 151 -11.15 -14.25 -10.25
C PRO A 151 -11.14 -14.43 -11.77
N GLY A 152 -9.96 -14.77 -12.30
CA GLY A 152 -9.73 -14.94 -13.74
C GLY A 152 -9.37 -13.69 -14.54
N ALA A 153 -9.41 -12.48 -13.96
CA ALA A 153 -9.08 -11.23 -14.67
C ALA A 153 -7.65 -11.20 -15.25
N LEU A 154 -6.72 -11.92 -14.61
CA LEU A 154 -5.31 -12.06 -15.03
C LEU A 154 -4.98 -13.51 -15.44
N ALA A 155 -5.99 -14.32 -15.80
CA ALA A 155 -5.75 -15.69 -16.24
C ALA A 155 -4.80 -15.74 -17.45
N GLY A 156 -3.80 -16.62 -17.38
CA GLY A 156 -2.77 -16.76 -18.42
C GLY A 156 -1.73 -15.64 -18.46
N LYS A 157 -1.75 -14.70 -17.51
CA LYS A 157 -0.75 -13.65 -17.38
C LYS A 157 0.37 -14.07 -16.43
N VAL A 158 1.59 -13.59 -16.70
CA VAL A 158 2.73 -13.68 -15.80
C VAL A 158 3.04 -12.29 -15.26
N VAL A 159 2.99 -12.14 -13.95
CA VAL A 159 3.28 -10.89 -13.25
C VAL A 159 4.57 -11.03 -12.46
N LEU A 160 5.51 -10.12 -12.68
CA LEU A 160 6.73 -9.98 -11.86
C LEU A 160 6.48 -8.91 -10.79
N VAL A 161 6.67 -9.26 -9.52
CA VAL A 161 6.55 -8.35 -8.38
C VAL A 161 7.93 -8.12 -7.79
N ALA A 162 8.49 -6.94 -7.96
CA ALA A 162 9.74 -6.54 -7.33
C ALA A 162 9.51 -6.28 -5.83
N GLY A 163 10.32 -6.90 -4.97
CA GLY A 163 10.23 -6.71 -3.52
C GLY A 163 9.01 -7.35 -2.86
N GLY A 164 8.72 -8.62 -3.16
CA GLY A 164 7.52 -9.34 -2.72
C GLY A 164 7.30 -9.46 -1.21
N ALA A 165 8.34 -9.25 -0.38
CA ALA A 165 8.22 -9.26 1.08
C ALA A 165 7.82 -7.89 1.69
N GLY A 166 7.71 -6.83 0.88
CA GLY A 166 7.18 -5.53 1.31
C GLY A 166 5.64 -5.50 1.29
N ALA A 167 5.00 -4.58 2.02
CA ALA A 167 3.55 -4.56 2.14
C ALA A 167 2.81 -4.42 0.78
N VAL A 168 3.31 -3.58 -0.14
CA VAL A 168 2.74 -3.46 -1.50
C VAL A 168 3.01 -4.73 -2.31
N GLY A 169 4.24 -5.27 -2.24
CA GLY A 169 4.61 -6.50 -2.95
C GLY A 169 3.78 -7.70 -2.48
N HIS A 170 3.58 -7.84 -1.18
CA HIS A 170 2.72 -8.86 -0.58
C HIS A 170 1.27 -8.75 -1.11
N ALA A 171 0.67 -7.56 -1.06
CA ALA A 171 -0.68 -7.34 -1.57
C ALA A 171 -0.76 -7.60 -3.09
N ALA A 172 0.28 -7.22 -3.85
CA ALA A 172 0.35 -7.47 -5.29
C ALA A 172 0.40 -8.97 -5.61
N ILE A 173 1.18 -9.75 -4.85
CA ILE A 173 1.24 -11.20 -4.99
C ILE A 173 -0.17 -11.79 -4.76
N GLN A 174 -0.80 -11.47 -3.65
CA GLN A 174 -2.11 -12.02 -3.29
C GLN A 174 -3.19 -11.62 -4.29
N LEU A 175 -3.29 -10.35 -4.68
CA LEU A 175 -4.27 -9.86 -5.66
C LEU A 175 -4.05 -10.47 -7.05
N ALA A 176 -2.80 -10.56 -7.51
CA ALA A 176 -2.47 -11.16 -8.81
C ALA A 176 -2.82 -12.67 -8.81
N ARG A 177 -2.54 -13.38 -7.72
CA ARG A 177 -2.90 -14.79 -7.54
C ARG A 177 -4.41 -14.99 -7.54
N TRP A 178 -5.14 -14.18 -6.77
CA TRP A 178 -6.61 -14.20 -6.75
C TRP A 178 -7.21 -13.93 -8.13
N ALA A 179 -6.61 -13.02 -8.88
CA ALA A 179 -7.02 -12.72 -10.25
C ALA A 179 -6.56 -13.76 -11.29
N GLY A 180 -5.84 -14.82 -10.89
CA GLY A 180 -5.48 -15.96 -11.75
C GLY A 180 -4.13 -15.84 -12.47
N ALA A 181 -3.28 -14.88 -12.11
CA ALA A 181 -1.94 -14.76 -12.67
C ALA A 181 -0.96 -15.83 -12.15
N SER A 182 0.05 -16.16 -12.96
CA SER A 182 1.30 -16.74 -12.47
C SER A 182 2.17 -15.62 -11.93
N VAL A 183 2.67 -15.76 -10.68
CA VAL A 183 3.42 -14.70 -10.00
C VAL A 183 4.85 -15.13 -9.78
N ILE A 184 5.76 -14.34 -10.35
CA ILE A 184 7.20 -14.34 -10.03
C ILE A 184 7.46 -13.17 -9.10
N THR A 185 8.30 -13.34 -8.09
CA THR A 185 8.73 -12.22 -7.26
C THR A 185 10.22 -12.25 -7.00
N THR A 186 10.80 -11.08 -6.78
CA THR A 186 12.21 -10.94 -6.44
C THR A 186 12.38 -10.42 -5.01
N VAL A 187 13.37 -10.96 -4.30
CA VAL A 187 13.68 -10.62 -2.90
C VAL A 187 15.20 -10.54 -2.71
N SER A 188 15.64 -10.02 -1.54
CA SER A 188 17.08 -9.87 -1.25
C SER A 188 17.74 -11.08 -0.58
N GLY A 189 16.97 -12.12 -0.25
CA GLY A 189 17.55 -13.30 0.40
C GLY A 189 16.51 -14.21 1.07
N PRO A 190 16.96 -15.30 1.72
CA PRO A 190 16.11 -16.44 2.10
C PRO A 190 14.99 -16.10 3.11
N ALA A 191 15.24 -15.24 4.08
CA ALA A 191 14.20 -14.84 5.03
C ALA A 191 13.01 -14.15 4.33
N LYS A 192 13.29 -13.23 3.39
CA LYS A 192 12.26 -12.57 2.58
C LYS A 192 11.65 -13.52 1.55
N ALA A 193 12.39 -14.52 1.08
CA ALA A 193 11.86 -15.55 0.19
C ALA A 193 10.78 -16.40 0.89
N ALA A 194 10.99 -16.78 2.14
CA ALA A 194 9.98 -17.49 2.92
C ALA A 194 8.68 -16.69 3.04
N LEU A 195 8.77 -15.37 3.32
CA LEU A 195 7.60 -14.48 3.39
C LEU A 195 6.87 -14.38 2.04
N ALA A 196 7.60 -14.17 0.96
CA ALA A 196 7.00 -14.07 -0.37
C ALA A 196 6.34 -15.39 -0.83
N THR A 197 6.90 -16.53 -0.44
CA THR A 197 6.28 -17.87 -0.66
C THR A 197 5.00 -17.98 0.16
N ALA A 198 5.01 -17.60 1.43
CA ALA A 198 3.83 -17.61 2.29
C ALA A 198 2.72 -16.67 1.77
N ALA A 199 3.09 -15.55 1.14
CA ALA A 199 2.15 -14.65 0.43
C ALA A 199 1.50 -15.29 -0.81
N GLY A 200 2.01 -16.45 -1.29
CA GLY A 200 1.45 -17.20 -2.42
C GLY A 200 2.19 -17.00 -3.75
N ALA A 201 3.39 -16.40 -3.76
CA ALA A 201 4.20 -16.34 -4.97
C ALA A 201 4.61 -17.77 -5.41
N GLN A 202 4.43 -18.06 -6.70
CA GLN A 202 4.75 -19.40 -7.24
C GLN A 202 6.25 -19.56 -7.51
N HIS A 203 6.90 -18.46 -7.84
CA HIS A 203 8.33 -18.41 -8.12
C HIS A 203 8.95 -17.26 -7.35
N VAL A 204 9.88 -17.59 -6.46
CA VAL A 204 10.59 -16.59 -5.64
C VAL A 204 12.06 -16.65 -5.98
N LEU A 205 12.62 -15.56 -6.47
CA LEU A 205 13.98 -15.46 -6.96
C LEU A 205 14.76 -14.41 -6.17
N THR A 206 16.07 -14.59 -6.04
CA THR A 206 16.94 -13.62 -5.40
C THR A 206 17.52 -12.68 -6.44
N TYR A 207 17.22 -11.39 -6.35
CA TYR A 207 17.64 -10.42 -7.39
C TYR A 207 19.16 -10.19 -7.48
N THR A 208 19.94 -10.70 -6.53
CA THR A 208 21.40 -10.66 -6.55
C THR A 208 22.04 -11.84 -7.31
N ASP A 209 21.24 -12.83 -7.73
CA ASP A 209 21.74 -13.96 -8.49
C ASP A 209 22.17 -13.52 -9.89
N SER A 210 23.36 -13.96 -10.33
CA SER A 210 23.95 -13.52 -11.61
C SER A 210 23.18 -14.02 -12.85
N ASP A 211 22.35 -15.05 -12.68
CA ASP A 211 21.53 -15.70 -13.71
C ASP A 211 20.02 -15.41 -13.59
N ILE A 212 19.66 -14.37 -12.82
CA ILE A 212 18.25 -13.99 -12.54
C ILE A 212 17.42 -13.82 -13.82
N VAL A 213 17.99 -13.24 -14.88
CA VAL A 213 17.31 -13.08 -16.17
C VAL A 213 16.97 -14.44 -16.78
N ASP A 214 17.93 -15.38 -16.78
CA ASP A 214 17.73 -16.72 -17.32
C ASP A 214 16.70 -17.50 -16.51
N GLN A 215 16.73 -17.39 -15.18
CA GLN A 215 15.73 -18.00 -14.31
C GLN A 215 14.31 -17.48 -14.63
N ILE A 216 14.14 -16.16 -14.77
CA ILE A 216 12.83 -15.57 -15.14
C ILE A 216 12.41 -16.02 -16.54
N ARG A 217 13.35 -16.05 -17.51
CA ARG A 217 13.06 -16.49 -18.87
C ARG A 217 12.75 -17.99 -18.99
N GLN A 218 13.25 -18.82 -18.11
CA GLN A 218 12.84 -20.25 -18.03
C GLN A 218 11.37 -20.39 -17.59
N ILE A 219 10.90 -19.53 -16.67
CA ILE A 219 9.52 -19.51 -16.20
C ILE A 219 8.58 -18.84 -17.23
N ALA A 220 9.03 -17.75 -17.81
CA ALA A 220 8.31 -16.93 -18.79
C ALA A 220 9.15 -16.75 -20.07
N PRO A 221 9.18 -17.74 -20.98
CA PRO A 221 10.04 -17.68 -22.18
C PRO A 221 9.76 -16.46 -23.08
N GLU A 222 8.50 -16.07 -23.21
CA GLU A 222 8.09 -14.88 -23.97
C GLU A 222 8.27 -13.57 -23.18
N GLY A 223 8.66 -13.66 -21.92
CA GLY A 223 8.74 -12.56 -20.96
C GLY A 223 7.46 -12.37 -20.14
N VAL A 224 7.58 -11.54 -19.11
CA VAL A 224 6.46 -11.24 -18.20
C VAL A 224 5.52 -10.21 -18.79
N ASP A 225 4.21 -10.34 -18.52
CA ASP A 225 3.19 -9.41 -19.03
C ASP A 225 3.23 -8.05 -18.34
N GLN A 226 3.52 -8.07 -17.05
CA GLN A 226 3.48 -6.89 -16.21
C GLN A 226 4.50 -6.98 -15.09
N ILE A 227 5.10 -5.83 -14.75
CA ILE A 227 6.02 -5.67 -13.63
C ILE A 227 5.43 -4.67 -12.64
N VAL A 228 5.35 -5.04 -11.37
CA VAL A 228 5.04 -4.16 -10.24
C VAL A 228 6.36 -3.74 -9.62
N GLU A 229 6.79 -2.48 -9.85
CA GLU A 229 8.17 -2.06 -9.65
C GLU A 229 8.33 -1.05 -8.51
N VAL A 230 9.24 -1.36 -7.58
CA VAL A 230 9.54 -0.57 -6.36
C VAL A 230 10.88 0.17 -6.44
N ALA A 231 11.82 -0.29 -7.27
CA ALA A 231 13.19 0.20 -7.34
C ALA A 231 13.69 0.39 -8.79
N PRO A 232 13.00 1.20 -9.61
CA PRO A 232 13.25 1.28 -11.06
C PRO A 232 14.66 1.75 -11.40
N ALA A 233 15.28 2.58 -10.55
CA ALA A 233 16.67 3.03 -10.76
C ALA A 233 17.67 1.87 -10.74
N GLN A 234 17.40 0.83 -9.97
CA GLN A 234 18.25 -0.36 -9.86
C GLN A 234 17.84 -1.47 -10.84
N ASN A 235 16.53 -1.63 -11.08
CA ASN A 235 15.97 -2.78 -11.77
C ASN A 235 15.74 -2.55 -13.29
N SER A 236 15.89 -1.33 -13.82
CA SER A 236 15.51 -1.00 -15.20
C SER A 236 16.14 -1.91 -16.26
N GLN A 237 17.36 -2.41 -16.04
CA GLN A 237 18.01 -3.35 -16.97
C GLN A 237 17.43 -4.76 -16.86
N LEU A 238 17.14 -5.22 -15.64
CA LEU A 238 16.44 -6.49 -15.40
C LEU A 238 15.03 -6.45 -16.00
N ASP A 239 14.30 -5.39 -15.72
CA ASP A 239 12.93 -5.21 -16.22
C ASP A 239 12.89 -5.30 -17.75
N LEU A 240 13.79 -4.56 -18.42
CA LEU A 240 13.89 -4.59 -19.87
C LEU A 240 14.29 -5.97 -20.42
N ALA A 241 15.15 -6.70 -19.71
CA ALA A 241 15.61 -8.02 -20.13
C ALA A 241 14.52 -9.09 -20.01
N VAL A 242 13.50 -8.90 -19.15
CA VAL A 242 12.49 -9.92 -18.85
C VAL A 242 11.08 -9.55 -19.29
N ILE A 243 10.79 -8.26 -19.56
CA ILE A 243 9.47 -7.84 -20.06
C ILE A 243 9.22 -8.37 -21.47
N ARG A 244 7.97 -8.72 -21.78
CA ARG A 244 7.58 -9.12 -23.13
C ARG A 244 7.27 -7.92 -24.02
N ASN A 245 7.10 -8.16 -25.32
CA ASN A 245 6.55 -7.15 -26.23
C ASN A 245 5.16 -6.68 -25.74
N ARG A 246 4.94 -5.35 -25.70
CA ARG A 246 3.74 -4.68 -25.21
C ARG A 246 3.49 -4.87 -23.70
N GLY A 247 4.50 -5.30 -22.96
CA GLY A 247 4.42 -5.40 -21.50
C GLY A 247 4.36 -4.03 -20.82
N SER A 248 3.90 -3.99 -19.59
CA SER A 248 3.74 -2.77 -18.80
C SER A 248 4.55 -2.85 -17.49
N ILE A 249 5.25 -1.77 -17.16
CA ILE A 249 6.01 -1.61 -15.92
C ILE A 249 5.32 -0.53 -15.08
N ALA A 250 4.74 -0.92 -13.96
CA ALA A 250 4.03 -0.05 -13.05
C ALA A 250 4.96 0.35 -11.89
N VAL A 251 5.48 1.57 -11.93
CA VAL A 251 6.44 2.11 -10.96
C VAL A 251 5.69 2.86 -9.87
N TYR A 252 5.78 2.41 -8.61
CA TYR A 252 5.05 3.02 -7.48
C TYR A 252 5.95 3.61 -6.40
N ALA A 253 7.26 3.42 -6.50
CA ALA A 253 8.24 3.95 -5.55
C ALA A 253 9.57 4.25 -6.25
N ASN A 254 10.47 4.88 -5.53
CA ASN A 254 11.78 5.32 -5.99
C ASN A 254 12.92 4.71 -5.16
N ASN A 255 12.73 3.49 -4.65
CA ASN A 255 13.78 2.83 -3.90
C ASN A 255 15.03 2.69 -4.78
N GLY A 256 16.19 3.00 -4.19
CA GLY A 256 17.46 2.97 -4.91
C GLY A 256 17.79 4.23 -5.71
N GLY A 257 16.92 5.23 -5.79
CA GLY A 257 17.19 6.54 -6.40
C GLY A 257 16.06 7.12 -7.24
N ASP A 258 16.15 8.41 -7.52
CA ASP A 258 15.13 9.18 -8.24
C ASP A 258 15.35 9.22 -9.77
N GLN A 259 16.45 8.67 -10.25
CA GLN A 259 16.82 8.73 -11.66
C GLN A 259 17.06 7.35 -12.22
N MET A 260 16.58 7.11 -13.44
CA MET A 260 16.82 5.89 -14.19
C MET A 260 17.27 6.22 -15.63
N THR A 261 18.11 5.38 -16.22
CA THR A 261 18.54 5.51 -17.61
C THR A 261 17.87 4.45 -18.47
N LEU A 262 17.26 4.86 -19.58
CA LEU A 262 16.54 3.98 -20.50
C LEU A 262 17.26 3.89 -21.85
N ASP A 263 17.41 2.67 -22.38
CA ASP A 263 17.81 2.43 -23.76
C ASP A 263 16.59 2.60 -24.67
N VAL A 264 16.45 3.78 -25.27
CA VAL A 264 15.29 4.13 -26.09
C VAL A 264 15.02 3.11 -27.20
N ARG A 265 16.09 2.65 -27.91
CA ARG A 265 15.92 1.70 -29.02
C ARG A 265 15.37 0.35 -28.56
N LYS A 266 15.89 -0.17 -27.45
CA LYS A 266 15.42 -1.45 -26.90
C LYS A 266 13.99 -1.34 -26.37
N HIS A 267 13.64 -0.25 -25.71
CA HIS A 267 12.30 -0.03 -25.19
C HIS A 267 11.25 0.10 -26.31
N PHE A 268 11.50 0.92 -27.36
CA PHE A 268 10.51 1.04 -28.41
C PHE A 268 10.41 -0.25 -29.27
N SER A 269 11.46 -1.04 -29.39
CA SER A 269 11.41 -2.32 -30.13
C SER A 269 10.48 -3.35 -29.45
N LEU A 270 10.25 -3.21 -28.13
CA LEU A 270 9.33 -4.02 -27.36
C LEU A 270 7.99 -3.34 -27.10
N ASN A 271 7.75 -2.11 -27.58
CA ASN A 271 6.56 -1.33 -27.25
C ASN A 271 6.27 -1.30 -25.74
N VAL A 272 7.31 -1.19 -24.90
CA VAL A 272 7.19 -1.20 -23.44
C VAL A 272 6.47 0.05 -22.96
N ARG A 273 5.61 -0.10 -21.97
CA ARG A 273 4.91 1.00 -21.31
C ARG A 273 5.39 1.14 -19.89
N TYR A 274 5.74 2.36 -19.51
CA TYR A 274 5.96 2.74 -18.12
C TYR A 274 4.76 3.53 -17.60
N GLN A 275 4.23 3.11 -16.45
CA GLN A 275 3.24 3.88 -15.71
C GLN A 275 3.80 4.21 -14.34
N PHE A 276 4.12 5.48 -14.12
CA PHE A 276 4.47 5.99 -12.80
C PHE A 276 3.16 6.23 -12.01
N LEU A 277 3.12 5.71 -10.80
CA LEU A 277 1.93 5.74 -9.94
C LEU A 277 2.18 6.59 -8.70
N LEU A 278 1.34 7.59 -8.51
CA LEU A 278 1.19 8.27 -7.23
C LEU A 278 -0.25 8.08 -6.76
N LEU A 279 -0.45 7.18 -5.80
CA LEU A 279 -1.77 6.76 -5.34
C LEU A 279 -2.70 7.93 -4.98
N TYR A 280 -2.13 8.99 -4.42
CA TYR A 280 -2.89 10.16 -3.94
C TYR A 280 -3.59 10.96 -5.04
N THR A 281 -3.20 10.78 -6.29
CA THR A 281 -3.67 11.58 -7.44
C THR A 281 -4.30 10.74 -8.55
N VAL A 282 -4.58 9.45 -8.30
CA VAL A 282 -5.19 8.57 -9.33
C VAL A 282 -6.69 8.81 -9.57
N GLY A 283 -7.33 9.59 -8.70
CA GLY A 283 -8.74 9.93 -8.79
C GLY A 283 -9.66 9.02 -7.95
N ALA A 284 -10.77 9.61 -7.46
CA ALA A 284 -11.70 8.94 -6.55
C ALA A 284 -12.34 7.67 -7.15
N ASP A 285 -12.64 7.67 -8.45
CA ASP A 285 -13.23 6.51 -9.13
C ASP A 285 -12.32 5.29 -9.11
N VAL A 286 -11.00 5.50 -9.27
CA VAL A 286 -10.00 4.43 -9.19
C VAL A 286 -9.91 3.87 -7.76
N ILE A 287 -9.92 4.74 -6.75
CA ILE A 287 -9.89 4.34 -5.34
C ILE A 287 -11.16 3.54 -4.98
N ARG A 288 -12.34 4.00 -5.40
CA ARG A 288 -13.60 3.29 -5.18
C ARG A 288 -13.61 1.91 -5.84
N ALA A 289 -13.22 1.83 -7.12
CA ALA A 289 -13.11 0.57 -7.84
C ALA A 289 -12.13 -0.39 -7.15
N ALA A 290 -10.98 0.13 -6.68
CA ALA A 290 -10.02 -0.64 -5.93
C ALA A 290 -10.63 -1.18 -4.62
N ALA A 291 -11.35 -0.35 -3.87
CA ALA A 291 -11.95 -0.76 -2.61
C ALA A 291 -13.01 -1.86 -2.80
N GLU A 292 -13.83 -1.77 -3.84
CA GLU A 292 -14.82 -2.80 -4.18
C GLU A 292 -14.15 -4.15 -4.47
N ASP A 293 -13.12 -4.16 -5.33
CA ASP A 293 -12.44 -5.40 -5.72
C ASP A 293 -11.56 -5.96 -4.59
N ILE A 294 -10.93 -5.11 -3.78
CA ILE A 294 -10.20 -5.50 -2.56
C ILE A 294 -11.17 -6.14 -1.56
N ASN A 295 -12.37 -5.58 -1.36
CA ASN A 295 -13.38 -6.17 -0.49
C ASN A 295 -13.87 -7.53 -1.00
N ALA A 296 -13.98 -7.71 -2.32
CA ALA A 296 -14.28 -9.02 -2.91
C ALA A 296 -13.15 -10.02 -2.61
N ALA A 297 -11.89 -9.63 -2.80
CA ALA A 297 -10.73 -10.47 -2.49
C ALA A 297 -10.64 -10.82 -0.98
N LEU A 298 -10.96 -9.87 -0.09
CA LEU A 298 -11.06 -10.14 1.36
C LEU A 298 -12.18 -11.13 1.68
N THR A 299 -13.34 -10.96 1.07
CA THR A 299 -14.48 -11.86 1.27
C THR A 299 -14.15 -13.28 0.84
N ASP A 300 -13.40 -13.43 -0.26
CA ASP A 300 -12.90 -14.71 -0.76
C ASP A 300 -11.73 -15.27 0.07
N GLY A 301 -11.23 -14.53 1.09
CA GLY A 301 -10.10 -14.93 1.93
C GLY A 301 -8.74 -14.84 1.22
N ALA A 302 -8.66 -14.10 0.11
CA ALA A 302 -7.45 -13.99 -0.69
C ALA A 302 -6.45 -12.96 -0.17
N LEU A 303 -6.88 -12.02 0.66
CA LEU A 303 -6.02 -11.02 1.30
C LEU A 303 -5.88 -11.33 2.79
N THR A 304 -4.71 -11.78 3.19
CA THR A 304 -4.38 -12.19 4.56
C THR A 304 -3.14 -11.45 5.04
N VAL A 305 -2.98 -11.31 6.35
CA VAL A 305 -1.83 -10.68 7.00
C VAL A 305 -1.33 -11.54 8.17
N GLY A 306 -0.17 -11.24 8.70
CA GLY A 306 0.50 -12.02 9.74
C GLY A 306 1.67 -12.82 9.19
N GLU A 307 2.45 -13.40 10.09
CA GLU A 307 3.67 -14.16 9.76
C GLU A 307 3.37 -15.33 8.81
N GLU A 308 2.34 -16.10 9.11
CA GLU A 308 1.93 -17.28 8.31
C GLU A 308 1.44 -16.91 6.90
N ALA A 309 0.97 -15.65 6.74
CA ALA A 309 0.55 -15.10 5.46
C ALA A 309 1.67 -14.35 4.72
N GLY A 310 2.88 -14.32 5.28
CA GLY A 310 4.02 -13.63 4.67
C GLY A 310 4.08 -12.13 4.89
N LEU A 311 3.28 -11.57 5.80
CA LEU A 311 3.33 -10.17 6.22
C LEU A 311 3.36 -10.07 7.75
N PRO A 312 4.52 -10.21 8.40
CA PRO A 312 4.65 -10.03 9.84
C PRO A 312 4.05 -8.71 10.32
N LEU A 313 3.38 -8.72 11.48
CA LEU A 313 2.78 -7.54 12.08
C LEU A 313 3.60 -7.10 13.29
N HIS A 314 4.12 -5.87 13.24
CA HIS A 314 4.78 -5.22 14.37
C HIS A 314 3.76 -4.29 15.02
N ARG A 315 3.62 -4.35 16.35
CA ARG A 315 2.59 -3.59 17.07
C ARG A 315 3.19 -2.68 18.12
N VAL A 316 2.63 -1.49 18.23
CA VAL A 316 2.86 -0.53 19.32
C VAL A 316 1.53 0.06 19.74
N ASP A 317 1.45 0.66 20.91
CA ASP A 317 0.31 1.48 21.30
C ASP A 317 0.39 2.90 20.74
N LEU A 318 -0.67 3.69 20.87
CA LEU A 318 -0.75 5.05 20.34
C LEU A 318 0.36 5.96 20.89
N ALA A 319 0.73 5.83 22.17
CA ALA A 319 1.76 6.66 22.77
C ALA A 319 3.16 6.39 22.18
N HIS A 320 3.38 5.21 21.61
CA HIS A 320 4.63 4.79 20.97
C HIS A 320 4.63 4.94 19.44
N THR A 321 3.80 5.82 18.88
CA THR A 321 3.76 6.09 17.43
C THR A 321 5.13 6.52 16.87
N ALA A 322 5.96 7.20 17.67
CA ALA A 322 7.32 7.54 17.26
C ALA A 322 8.17 6.30 16.94
N ASP A 323 8.05 5.24 17.75
CA ASP A 323 8.73 3.95 17.52
C ASP A 323 8.20 3.26 16.27
N ALA A 324 6.87 3.32 16.02
CA ALA A 324 6.28 2.80 14.79
C ALA A 324 6.86 3.47 13.53
N HIS A 325 6.98 4.81 13.55
CA HIS A 325 7.61 5.56 12.46
C HIS A 325 9.09 5.20 12.30
N ALA A 326 9.84 5.07 13.39
CA ALA A 326 11.25 4.66 13.38
C ALA A 326 11.43 3.24 12.80
N LEU A 327 10.55 2.29 13.14
CA LEU A 327 10.57 0.93 12.59
C LEU A 327 10.39 0.93 11.07
N VAL A 328 9.40 1.66 10.54
CA VAL A 328 9.15 1.75 9.09
C VAL A 328 10.29 2.48 8.38
N GLU A 329 10.80 3.57 8.95
CA GLU A 329 11.94 4.34 8.43
C GLU A 329 13.22 3.50 8.41
N GLY A 330 13.40 2.62 9.42
CA GLY A 330 14.49 1.65 9.51
C GLY A 330 14.35 0.44 8.58
N GLY A 331 13.27 0.35 7.82
CA GLY A 331 13.07 -0.71 6.82
C GLY A 331 12.57 -2.03 7.42
N ALA A 332 11.81 -2.00 8.51
CA ALA A 332 11.18 -3.19 9.07
C ALA A 332 10.40 -3.95 7.98
N VAL A 333 10.58 -5.27 7.95
CA VAL A 333 9.88 -6.15 7.01
C VAL A 333 8.52 -6.52 7.60
N GLY A 334 7.45 -6.32 6.82
CA GLY A 334 6.09 -6.55 7.28
C GLY A 334 5.26 -5.26 7.33
N LYS A 335 4.26 -5.23 8.19
CA LYS A 335 3.40 -4.05 8.44
C LYS A 335 3.53 -3.62 9.90
N VAL A 336 3.69 -2.33 10.11
CA VAL A 336 3.66 -1.74 11.45
C VAL A 336 2.27 -1.20 11.73
N LEU A 337 1.69 -1.62 12.84
CA LEU A 337 0.35 -1.27 13.30
C LEU A 337 0.44 -0.55 14.66
N ILE A 338 -0.44 0.42 14.85
CA ILE A 338 -0.63 1.14 16.10
C ILE A 338 -1.99 0.75 16.66
N ASP A 339 -2.01 0.19 17.87
CA ASP A 339 -3.22 -0.04 18.65
C ASP A 339 -3.71 1.29 19.21
N VAL A 340 -4.87 1.76 18.74
CA VAL A 340 -5.38 3.08 19.09
C VAL A 340 -6.43 2.98 20.21
N SER A 341 -7.40 2.10 20.07
CA SER A 341 -8.39 1.84 21.11
C SER A 341 -8.50 0.34 21.35
N LEU A 342 -8.15 -0.06 22.55
CA LEU A 342 -8.34 -1.42 23.07
C LEU A 342 -9.76 -1.59 23.61
#